data_b8b65c9a99b267d83edef5cc1a12850e
#
_entry.id   b8b65c9a99b267d83edef5cc1a12850e
#
_cell.length_a   1.000
_cell.length_b   1.000
_cell.length_c   1.000
_cell.angle_alpha   90.00
_cell.angle_beta   90.00
_cell.angle_gamma   90.00
#
_symmetry.space_group_name_H-M   'P 1'
#
loop_
_entity.id
_entity.type
_entity.pdbx_description
1 polymer ?
#
loop_
_entity_poly.entity_id
_entity_poly.type
_entity_poly.pdbx_seq_one_letter_code
_entity_poly.pdbx_strand_id
1 'polypeptide(L)'
;MMLIGIDASRAAYPQRTGTENYSLFLIRALLKLDRENPYRLYFNQPPAPDLFPAAKNVEIRAMPFPRLWTHIRLSWEMAPRAPDVLFVPAHVLPLVHPRRSVVTVHDLGYLYYPQAHTRSARWYLQWSTSYNTRAAAHVIADSEVTKRDLIEHCHATPDKVTVVYPGYDPNFAPARDSARLAAVRERYPIPGTHVIYVGTLQPRKNLARLLDAFAVLVKQGRDVHLVIAGKKGWLYEPLFAHMHQLELEEHVHFTGYVPQEDLPALITGARAFVLPSLYEGFGLPILEAMACGTPVICSNVSSLPEVAGDAAILVNPHDTAQLAQALARVLDDDELCHELAQRGLRQVTRFSWEKCARETLAILQSVGRMR
;
A
#
# COMPACT_ATOMS: atom_id res chain seq x y z
N MET A 1 -22.30 -23.74 -5.02
CA MET A 1 -21.60 -22.68 -5.78
C MET A 1 -22.35 -21.38 -5.58
N MET A 2 -21.64 -20.28 -5.37
CA MET A 2 -22.23 -18.95 -5.25
C MET A 2 -21.55 -17.98 -6.23
N LEU A 3 -22.30 -17.07 -6.84
CA LEU A 3 -21.74 -16.05 -7.71
C LEU A 3 -21.09 -14.95 -6.85
N ILE A 4 -19.78 -14.78 -6.99
CA ILE A 4 -19.01 -13.74 -6.33
C ILE A 4 -18.80 -12.59 -7.32
N GLY A 5 -19.41 -11.44 -7.05
CA GLY A 5 -19.16 -10.21 -7.80
C GLY A 5 -18.02 -9.42 -7.15
N ILE A 6 -17.09 -8.91 -7.94
CA ILE A 6 -15.97 -8.10 -7.42
C ILE A 6 -15.88 -6.78 -8.18
N ASP A 7 -15.81 -5.66 -7.47
CA ASP A 7 -15.40 -4.38 -8.06
C ASP A 7 -13.90 -4.43 -8.37
N ALA A 8 -13.57 -4.72 -9.63
CA ALA A 8 -12.20 -4.83 -10.12
C ALA A 8 -11.70 -3.53 -10.79
N SER A 9 -12.47 -2.45 -10.72
CA SER A 9 -12.18 -1.20 -11.43
C SER A 9 -10.80 -0.61 -11.09
N ARG A 10 -10.38 -0.72 -9.83
CA ARG A 10 -9.06 -0.23 -9.39
C ARG A 10 -7.90 -1.02 -9.94
N ALA A 11 -8.05 -2.32 -10.14
CA ALA A 11 -6.99 -3.17 -10.68
C ALA A 11 -6.56 -2.79 -12.11
N ALA A 12 -7.46 -2.13 -12.86
CA ALA A 12 -7.21 -1.75 -14.26
C ALA A 12 -6.43 -0.43 -14.45
N TYR A 13 -6.06 0.26 -13.37
CA TYR A 13 -5.29 1.50 -13.48
C TYR A 13 -3.86 1.24 -13.97
N PRO A 14 -3.35 2.03 -14.95
CA PRO A 14 -1.99 1.84 -15.48
C PRO A 14 -0.89 2.14 -14.46
N GLN A 15 -1.03 3.22 -13.70
CA GLN A 15 -0.09 3.64 -12.66
C GLN A 15 -0.64 3.25 -11.28
N ARG A 16 -0.40 2.03 -10.88
CA ARG A 16 -0.90 1.48 -9.62
C ARG A 16 -0.11 1.98 -8.42
N THR A 17 -0.83 2.20 -7.34
CA THR A 17 -0.32 2.46 -5.98
C THR A 17 -0.79 1.34 -5.03
N GLY A 18 -0.61 1.48 -3.74
CA GLY A 18 -0.95 0.43 -2.77
C GLY A 18 -2.35 -0.16 -2.93
N THR A 19 -3.37 0.69 -3.06
CA THR A 19 -4.78 0.27 -3.16
C THR A 19 -5.09 -0.44 -4.49
N GLU A 20 -4.53 0.05 -5.60
CA GLU A 20 -4.66 -0.57 -6.91
C GLU A 20 -3.93 -1.91 -6.98
N ASN A 21 -2.72 -1.98 -6.40
CA ASN A 21 -1.95 -3.23 -6.28
C ASN A 21 -2.67 -4.24 -5.39
N TYR A 22 -3.23 -3.80 -4.24
CA TYR A 22 -4.06 -4.65 -3.39
C TYR A 22 -5.20 -5.30 -4.19
N SER A 23 -5.97 -4.51 -4.93
CA SER A 23 -7.08 -5.02 -5.74
C SER A 23 -6.61 -6.02 -6.80
N LEU A 24 -5.52 -5.70 -7.51
CA LEU A 24 -4.98 -6.56 -8.56
C LEU A 24 -4.50 -7.91 -8.02
N PHE A 25 -3.62 -7.87 -7.03
CA PHE A 25 -2.98 -9.10 -6.52
C PHE A 25 -3.96 -9.98 -5.74
N LEU A 26 -4.85 -9.38 -4.93
CA LEU A 26 -5.86 -10.15 -4.22
C LEU A 26 -6.83 -10.84 -5.18
N ILE A 27 -7.33 -10.14 -6.22
CA ILE A 27 -8.21 -10.75 -7.21
C ILE A 27 -7.47 -11.87 -7.95
N ARG A 28 -6.24 -11.66 -8.39
CA ARG A 28 -5.42 -12.72 -9.02
C ARG A 28 -5.27 -13.95 -8.12
N ALA A 29 -5.01 -13.74 -6.85
CA ALA A 29 -4.84 -14.82 -5.88
C ALA A 29 -6.17 -15.55 -5.61
N LEU A 30 -7.30 -14.84 -5.50
CA LEU A 30 -8.63 -15.43 -5.38
C LEU A 30 -8.96 -16.31 -6.58
N LEU A 31 -8.76 -15.80 -7.81
CA LEU A 31 -9.03 -16.54 -9.04
C LEU A 31 -8.10 -17.75 -9.24
N LYS A 32 -6.89 -17.72 -8.69
CA LYS A 32 -5.96 -18.86 -8.67
C LYS A 32 -6.41 -19.93 -7.67
N LEU A 33 -6.86 -19.50 -6.48
CA LEU A 33 -7.23 -20.36 -5.36
C LEU A 33 -8.58 -21.05 -5.57
N ASP A 34 -9.60 -20.31 -6.01
CA ASP A 34 -10.98 -20.81 -6.12
C ASP A 34 -11.38 -20.98 -7.59
N ARG A 35 -11.52 -22.22 -8.00
CA ARG A 35 -11.96 -22.63 -9.34
C ARG A 35 -13.40 -23.12 -9.38
N GLU A 36 -14.07 -23.20 -8.23
CA GLU A 36 -15.39 -23.77 -8.09
C GLU A 36 -16.49 -22.70 -8.21
N ASN A 37 -16.32 -21.55 -7.55
CA ASN A 37 -17.32 -20.50 -7.59
C ASN A 37 -17.21 -19.69 -8.89
N PRO A 38 -18.34 -19.28 -9.49
CA PRO A 38 -18.34 -18.31 -10.57
C PRO A 38 -18.00 -16.91 -10.05
N TYR A 39 -17.14 -16.20 -10.77
CA TYR A 39 -16.74 -14.85 -10.50
C TYR A 39 -17.24 -13.89 -11.58
N ARG A 40 -17.73 -12.71 -11.17
CA ARG A 40 -18.07 -11.60 -12.07
C ARG A 40 -17.26 -10.38 -11.68
N LEU A 41 -16.31 -9.98 -12.54
CA LEU A 41 -15.44 -8.85 -12.32
C LEU A 41 -16.02 -7.61 -13.00
N TYR A 42 -16.34 -6.59 -12.22
CA TYR A 42 -16.92 -5.34 -12.72
C TYR A 42 -15.82 -4.29 -12.95
N PHE A 43 -15.87 -3.66 -14.13
CA PHE A 43 -14.91 -2.63 -14.53
C PHE A 43 -15.63 -1.38 -15.03
N ASN A 44 -15.04 -0.21 -14.73
CA ASN A 44 -15.48 1.08 -15.23
C ASN A 44 -14.98 1.38 -16.66
N GLN A 45 -14.05 0.58 -17.16
CA GLN A 45 -13.53 0.60 -18.53
C GLN A 45 -13.03 -0.81 -18.88
N PRO A 46 -12.90 -1.16 -20.17
CA PRO A 46 -12.32 -2.46 -20.54
C PRO A 46 -10.92 -2.62 -19.96
N PRO A 47 -10.64 -3.71 -19.22
CA PRO A 47 -9.29 -4.00 -18.74
C PRO A 47 -8.38 -4.45 -19.88
N ALA A 48 -7.05 -4.41 -19.67
CA ALA A 48 -6.10 -5.05 -20.57
C ALA A 48 -6.40 -6.56 -20.68
N PRO A 49 -6.25 -7.17 -21.87
CA PRO A 49 -6.64 -8.58 -22.10
C PRO A 49 -5.97 -9.60 -21.18
N ASP A 50 -4.75 -9.30 -20.72
CA ASP A 50 -3.89 -10.13 -19.88
C ASP A 50 -3.92 -9.74 -18.40
N LEU A 51 -4.77 -8.77 -18.00
CA LEU A 51 -4.83 -8.30 -16.62
C LEU A 51 -5.17 -9.44 -15.64
N PHE A 52 -6.08 -10.33 -16.04
CA PHE A 52 -6.46 -11.52 -15.28
C PHE A 52 -6.37 -12.77 -16.15
N PRO A 53 -5.99 -13.93 -15.56
CA PRO A 53 -5.94 -15.18 -16.33
C PRO A 53 -7.33 -15.54 -16.85
N ALA A 54 -7.42 -15.94 -18.10
CA ALA A 54 -8.64 -16.48 -18.67
C ALA A 54 -9.04 -17.77 -17.93
N ALA A 55 -10.26 -17.79 -17.37
CA ALA A 55 -10.77 -18.98 -16.68
C ALA A 55 -12.28 -19.12 -16.97
N LYS A 56 -12.74 -20.37 -17.06
CA LYS A 56 -14.14 -20.68 -17.41
C LYS A 56 -15.16 -20.19 -16.39
N ASN A 57 -14.73 -20.00 -15.16
CA ASN A 57 -15.55 -19.50 -14.04
C ASN A 57 -15.45 -17.98 -13.84
N VAL A 58 -14.85 -17.23 -14.77
CA VAL A 58 -14.65 -15.77 -14.65
C VAL A 58 -15.36 -15.04 -15.80
N GLU A 59 -16.33 -14.20 -15.46
CA GLU A 59 -17.01 -13.25 -16.36
C GLU A 59 -16.41 -11.86 -16.16
N ILE A 60 -15.92 -11.22 -17.23
CA ILE A 60 -15.50 -9.81 -17.22
C ILE A 60 -16.66 -8.96 -17.70
N ARG A 61 -17.05 -7.97 -16.88
CA ARG A 61 -18.15 -7.06 -17.18
C ARG A 61 -17.68 -5.62 -17.16
N ALA A 62 -17.26 -5.14 -18.32
CA ALA A 62 -16.90 -3.73 -18.52
C ALA A 62 -18.16 -2.89 -18.76
N MET A 63 -18.31 -1.84 -17.96
CA MET A 63 -19.48 -0.95 -17.97
C MET A 63 -19.03 0.51 -17.96
N PRO A 64 -18.52 1.06 -19.08
CA PRO A 64 -18.02 2.42 -19.13
C PRO A 64 -19.03 3.44 -18.63
N PHE A 65 -18.58 4.38 -17.78
CA PHE A 65 -19.39 5.46 -17.26
C PHE A 65 -18.49 6.63 -16.82
N PRO A 66 -18.80 7.88 -17.15
CA PRO A 66 -17.84 8.98 -17.06
C PRO A 66 -17.49 9.40 -15.63
N ARG A 67 -18.44 9.43 -14.71
CA ARG A 67 -18.24 9.88 -13.31
C ARG A 67 -19.18 9.16 -12.37
N LEU A 68 -18.79 9.04 -11.08
CA LEU A 68 -19.58 8.39 -10.03
C LEU A 68 -19.96 6.95 -10.37
N TRP A 69 -19.08 6.24 -11.07
CA TRP A 69 -19.32 4.90 -11.60
C TRP A 69 -19.83 3.93 -10.51
N THR A 70 -19.16 3.87 -9.36
CA THR A 70 -19.56 3.00 -8.25
C THR A 70 -20.97 3.33 -7.75
N HIS A 71 -21.28 4.63 -7.56
CA HIS A 71 -22.55 5.04 -6.98
C HIS A 71 -23.72 4.94 -7.95
N ILE A 72 -23.50 5.15 -9.25
CA ILE A 72 -24.56 5.17 -10.25
C ILE A 72 -24.55 3.88 -11.09
N ARG A 73 -23.50 3.67 -11.86
CA ARG A 73 -23.49 2.58 -12.85
C ARG A 73 -23.44 1.20 -12.23
N LEU A 74 -22.61 1.02 -11.19
CA LEU A 74 -22.54 -0.25 -10.47
C LEU A 74 -23.81 -0.50 -9.64
N SER A 75 -24.38 0.54 -9.00
CA SER A 75 -25.68 0.43 -8.33
C SER A 75 -26.80 -0.01 -9.28
N TRP A 76 -26.83 0.56 -10.49
CA TRP A 76 -27.80 0.16 -11.51
C TRP A 76 -27.63 -1.31 -11.94
N GLU A 77 -26.40 -1.80 -12.01
CA GLU A 77 -26.15 -3.22 -12.30
C GLU A 77 -26.61 -4.12 -11.16
N MET A 78 -26.43 -3.68 -9.91
CA MET A 78 -26.81 -4.46 -8.72
C MET A 78 -28.34 -4.63 -8.57
N ALA A 79 -29.15 -3.69 -9.06
CA ALA A 79 -30.61 -3.76 -8.92
C ALA A 79 -31.21 -5.01 -9.59
N PRO A 80 -30.99 -5.28 -10.91
CA PRO A 80 -31.54 -6.45 -11.57
C PRO A 80 -30.65 -7.70 -11.57
N ARG A 81 -29.33 -7.56 -11.27
CA ARG A 81 -28.33 -8.62 -11.52
C ARG A 81 -27.30 -8.72 -10.41
N ALA A 82 -27.74 -8.55 -9.16
CA ALA A 82 -26.87 -8.69 -8.00
C ALA A 82 -26.21 -10.08 -7.96
N PRO A 83 -24.92 -10.18 -7.62
CA PRO A 83 -24.31 -11.45 -7.27
C PRO A 83 -24.81 -11.96 -5.92
N ASP A 84 -24.53 -13.23 -5.60
CA ASP A 84 -24.85 -13.77 -4.28
C ASP A 84 -24.05 -13.06 -3.17
N VAL A 85 -22.78 -12.71 -3.46
CA VAL A 85 -21.93 -11.90 -2.60
C VAL A 85 -21.21 -10.84 -3.46
N LEU A 86 -21.26 -9.59 -3.03
CA LEU A 86 -20.48 -8.50 -3.63
C LEU A 86 -19.25 -8.22 -2.77
N PHE A 87 -18.07 -8.21 -3.37
CA PHE A 87 -16.83 -7.80 -2.75
C PHE A 87 -16.29 -6.50 -3.37
N VAL A 88 -15.99 -5.51 -2.53
CA VAL A 88 -15.40 -4.23 -2.93
C VAL A 88 -14.04 -4.09 -2.25
N PRO A 89 -12.94 -4.46 -2.93
CA PRO A 89 -11.60 -4.50 -2.33
C PRO A 89 -10.99 -3.11 -2.11
N ALA A 90 -11.48 -2.08 -2.81
CA ALA A 90 -10.85 -0.76 -2.73
C ALA A 90 -11.82 0.33 -3.17
N HIS A 91 -12.73 0.70 -2.36
CA HIS A 91 -13.63 1.84 -2.58
C HIS A 91 -14.79 1.81 -1.59
N VAL A 92 -15.81 2.58 -1.96
CA VAL A 92 -17.09 2.60 -1.28
C VAL A 92 -18.06 1.63 -1.96
N LEU A 93 -18.92 1.00 -1.19
CA LEU A 93 -20.02 0.19 -1.70
C LEU A 93 -20.93 1.04 -2.61
N PRO A 94 -21.50 0.47 -3.70
CA PRO A 94 -22.54 1.12 -4.46
C PRO A 94 -23.76 1.39 -3.57
N LEU A 95 -24.55 2.40 -3.89
CA LEU A 95 -25.75 2.78 -3.09
C LEU A 95 -26.82 1.68 -3.10
N VAL A 96 -26.95 0.98 -4.22
CA VAL A 96 -27.74 -0.24 -4.34
C VAL A 96 -26.79 -1.41 -4.42
N HIS A 97 -26.85 -2.31 -3.45
CA HIS A 97 -25.98 -3.48 -3.36
C HIS A 97 -26.72 -4.65 -2.67
N PRO A 98 -26.28 -5.90 -2.88
CA PRO A 98 -26.86 -7.03 -2.15
C PRO A 98 -26.54 -6.91 -0.65
N ARG A 99 -27.45 -7.40 0.20
CA ARG A 99 -27.22 -7.43 1.66
C ARG A 99 -25.91 -8.14 2.01
N ARG A 100 -25.52 -9.15 1.26
CA ARG A 100 -24.29 -9.92 1.38
C ARG A 100 -23.15 -9.20 0.66
N SER A 101 -22.71 -8.07 1.22
CA SER A 101 -21.59 -7.30 0.68
C SER A 101 -20.43 -7.25 1.66
N VAL A 102 -19.22 -7.39 1.14
CA VAL A 102 -17.96 -7.29 1.88
C VAL A 102 -17.15 -6.14 1.31
N VAL A 103 -16.53 -5.35 2.16
CA VAL A 103 -15.69 -4.21 1.74
C VAL A 103 -14.36 -4.24 2.47
N THR A 104 -13.28 -3.86 1.79
CA THR A 104 -11.99 -3.59 2.45
C THR A 104 -11.84 -2.11 2.73
N VAL A 105 -11.43 -1.77 3.94
CA VAL A 105 -11.05 -0.42 4.36
C VAL A 105 -9.54 -0.43 4.63
N HIS A 106 -8.81 0.40 3.86
CA HIS A 106 -7.35 0.42 3.89
C HIS A 106 -6.78 1.27 5.01
N ASP A 107 -7.32 2.48 5.21
CA ASP A 107 -6.88 3.38 6.29
C ASP A 107 -7.95 4.41 6.65
N LEU A 108 -7.75 5.07 7.79
CA LEU A 108 -8.49 6.22 8.25
C LEU A 108 -7.58 7.44 8.48
N GLY A 109 -6.47 7.54 7.74
CA GLY A 109 -5.48 8.61 7.88
C GLY A 109 -6.04 10.03 7.74
N TYR A 110 -7.16 10.19 7.05
CA TYR A 110 -7.88 11.48 6.92
C TYR A 110 -8.43 12.01 8.26
N LEU A 111 -8.61 11.14 9.26
CA LEU A 111 -9.01 11.55 10.62
C LEU A 111 -7.86 12.19 11.38
N TYR A 112 -6.65 11.60 11.26
CA TYR A 112 -5.46 12.02 11.99
C TYR A 112 -4.75 13.21 11.30
N TYR A 113 -4.78 13.24 9.98
CA TYR A 113 -4.11 14.27 9.17
C TYR A 113 -5.11 14.98 8.23
N PRO A 114 -6.13 15.67 8.80
CA PRO A 114 -7.18 16.34 8.02
C PRO A 114 -6.64 17.43 7.10
N GLN A 115 -5.51 18.06 7.46
CA GLN A 115 -4.82 19.06 6.65
C GLN A 115 -4.20 18.49 5.37
N ALA A 116 -4.00 17.19 5.30
CA ALA A 116 -3.52 16.50 4.09
C ALA A 116 -4.62 16.29 3.03
N HIS A 117 -5.86 16.73 3.31
CA HIS A 117 -7.00 16.54 2.41
C HIS A 117 -7.80 17.84 2.28
N THR A 118 -8.43 18.05 1.12
CA THR A 118 -9.41 19.14 0.96
C THR A 118 -10.63 18.87 1.85
N ARG A 119 -11.37 19.93 2.23
CA ARG A 119 -12.58 19.79 3.05
C ARG A 119 -13.61 18.83 2.43
N SER A 120 -13.82 18.92 1.10
CA SER A 120 -14.74 18.06 0.37
C SER A 120 -14.28 16.60 0.33
N ALA A 121 -12.99 16.37 0.08
CA ALA A 121 -12.43 15.02 0.09
C ALA A 121 -12.53 14.38 1.49
N ARG A 122 -12.22 15.14 2.55
CA ARG A 122 -12.36 14.66 3.93
C ARG A 122 -13.79 14.31 4.28
N TRP A 123 -14.74 15.18 3.93
CA TRP A 123 -16.17 14.91 4.15
C TRP A 123 -16.61 13.63 3.41
N TYR A 124 -16.20 13.48 2.15
CA TYR A 124 -16.51 12.28 1.36
C TYR A 124 -15.89 11.01 1.97
N LEU A 125 -14.63 11.05 2.39
CA LEU A 125 -13.95 9.91 3.03
C LEU A 125 -14.64 9.51 4.34
N GLN A 126 -14.99 10.48 5.18
CA GLN A 126 -15.70 10.23 6.42
C GLN A 126 -17.09 9.63 6.18
N TRP A 127 -17.84 10.20 5.23
CA TRP A 127 -19.13 9.67 4.85
C TRP A 127 -19.01 8.25 4.29
N SER A 128 -18.13 8.02 3.32
CA SER A 128 -17.98 6.73 2.64
C SER A 128 -17.50 5.62 3.58
N THR A 129 -16.57 5.91 4.50
CA THR A 129 -16.11 4.94 5.50
C THR A 129 -17.25 4.58 6.46
N SER A 130 -17.99 5.58 6.97
CA SER A 130 -19.14 5.35 7.84
C SER A 130 -20.26 4.60 7.13
N TYR A 131 -20.50 4.90 5.85
CA TYR A 131 -21.45 4.19 5.02
C TYR A 131 -21.04 2.72 4.83
N ASN A 132 -19.80 2.46 4.42
CA ASN A 132 -19.25 1.11 4.28
C ASN A 132 -19.42 0.27 5.55
N THR A 133 -19.02 0.85 6.67
CA THR A 133 -19.06 0.19 7.99
C THR A 133 -20.47 -0.22 8.39
N ARG A 134 -21.47 0.60 8.07
CA ARG A 134 -22.88 0.33 8.37
C ARG A 134 -23.52 -0.64 7.37
N ALA A 135 -23.32 -0.38 6.08
CA ALA A 135 -24.04 -1.03 4.98
C ALA A 135 -23.48 -2.43 4.65
N ALA A 136 -22.16 -2.65 4.73
CA ALA A 136 -21.57 -3.94 4.47
C ALA A 136 -22.05 -5.01 5.45
N ALA A 137 -22.17 -6.26 5.02
CA ALA A 137 -22.36 -7.41 5.91
C ALA A 137 -21.09 -7.69 6.72
N HIS A 138 -19.92 -7.48 6.11
CA HIS A 138 -18.62 -7.65 6.75
C HIS A 138 -17.60 -6.65 6.21
N VAL A 139 -16.63 -6.26 7.05
CA VAL A 139 -15.56 -5.33 6.71
C VAL A 139 -14.22 -6.02 6.91
N ILE A 140 -13.35 -5.93 5.92
CA ILE A 140 -11.97 -6.34 6.01
C ILE A 140 -11.13 -5.09 6.32
N ALA A 141 -10.25 -5.20 7.30
CA ALA A 141 -9.25 -4.18 7.63
C ALA A 141 -7.84 -4.72 7.31
N ASP A 142 -6.97 -3.89 6.75
CA ASP A 142 -5.61 -4.30 6.37
C ASP A 142 -4.68 -4.47 7.58
N SER A 143 -5.05 -3.93 8.76
CA SER A 143 -4.27 -3.97 9.99
C SER A 143 -5.14 -3.92 11.24
N GLU A 144 -4.58 -4.30 12.38
CA GLU A 144 -5.25 -4.15 13.69
C GLU A 144 -5.50 -2.67 14.02
N VAL A 145 -4.62 -1.77 13.59
CA VAL A 145 -4.83 -0.33 13.74
C VAL A 145 -6.06 0.12 12.95
N THR A 146 -6.18 -0.26 11.68
CA THR A 146 -7.36 0.07 10.86
C THR A 146 -8.64 -0.51 11.47
N LYS A 147 -8.60 -1.74 12.00
CA LYS A 147 -9.73 -2.34 12.72
C LYS A 147 -10.12 -1.53 13.96
N ARG A 148 -9.14 -1.15 14.79
CA ARG A 148 -9.37 -0.33 15.99
C ARG A 148 -9.99 1.01 15.61
N ASP A 149 -9.43 1.70 14.61
CA ASP A 149 -9.94 2.99 14.14
C ASP A 149 -11.38 2.89 13.61
N LEU A 150 -11.73 1.81 12.92
CA LEU A 150 -13.11 1.56 12.47
C LEU A 150 -14.07 1.38 13.66
N ILE A 151 -13.66 0.70 14.70
CA ILE A 151 -14.46 0.50 15.90
C ILE A 151 -14.63 1.82 16.66
N GLU A 152 -13.53 2.54 16.90
CA GLU A 152 -13.52 3.76 17.72
C GLU A 152 -14.18 4.95 17.01
N HIS A 153 -13.91 5.15 15.72
CA HIS A 153 -14.31 6.35 15.00
C HIS A 153 -15.51 6.16 14.07
N CYS A 154 -15.77 4.94 13.59
CA CYS A 154 -16.89 4.63 12.71
C CYS A 154 -17.97 3.80 13.40
N HIS A 155 -17.80 3.47 14.69
CA HIS A 155 -18.73 2.67 15.49
C HIS A 155 -19.01 1.28 14.88
N ALA A 156 -18.00 0.68 14.24
CA ALA A 156 -18.11 -0.69 13.72
C ALA A 156 -18.25 -1.67 14.88
N THR A 157 -19.12 -2.66 14.72
CA THR A 157 -19.21 -3.78 15.68
C THR A 157 -17.93 -4.63 15.53
N PRO A 158 -17.24 -5.00 16.61
CA PRO A 158 -15.98 -5.77 16.54
C PRO A 158 -16.07 -7.04 15.70
N ASP A 159 -17.17 -7.80 15.84
CA ASP A 159 -17.41 -9.06 15.13
C ASP A 159 -17.64 -8.88 13.62
N LYS A 160 -17.95 -7.65 13.19
CA LYS A 160 -18.14 -7.29 11.79
C LYS A 160 -16.84 -6.96 11.08
N VAL A 161 -15.74 -6.77 11.81
CA VAL A 161 -14.45 -6.37 11.25
C VAL A 161 -13.41 -7.46 11.47
N THR A 162 -12.87 -8.01 10.40
CA THR A 162 -11.77 -8.97 10.44
C THR A 162 -10.52 -8.36 9.83
N VAL A 163 -9.39 -8.52 10.49
CA VAL A 163 -8.08 -8.16 9.94
C VAL A 163 -7.63 -9.26 8.98
N VAL A 164 -7.33 -8.85 7.75
CA VAL A 164 -6.73 -9.70 6.73
C VAL A 164 -5.54 -8.97 6.14
N TYR A 165 -4.35 -9.43 6.48
CA TYR A 165 -3.13 -8.80 6.03
C TYR A 165 -2.92 -8.95 4.52
N PRO A 166 -2.58 -7.86 3.80
CA PRO A 166 -2.15 -7.95 2.42
C PRO A 166 -0.86 -8.76 2.25
N GLY A 167 -0.62 -9.25 1.05
CA GLY A 167 0.68 -9.76 0.64
C GLY A 167 1.55 -8.67 0.01
N TYR A 168 2.74 -9.03 -0.42
CA TYR A 168 3.62 -8.20 -1.26
C TYR A 168 3.79 -8.84 -2.64
N ASP A 169 4.22 -8.06 -3.64
CA ASP A 169 4.47 -8.59 -4.98
C ASP A 169 5.69 -9.53 -4.96
N PRO A 170 5.55 -10.81 -5.38
CA PRO A 170 6.64 -11.78 -5.40
C PRO A 170 7.85 -11.38 -6.27
N ASN A 171 7.69 -10.38 -7.14
CA ASN A 171 8.81 -9.82 -7.91
C ASN A 171 9.79 -9.04 -7.03
N PHE A 172 9.39 -8.62 -5.83
CA PHE A 172 10.32 -8.07 -4.84
C PHE A 172 11.09 -9.22 -4.21
N ALA A 173 12.34 -9.32 -4.61
CA ALA A 173 13.34 -10.25 -4.11
C ALA A 173 14.71 -9.61 -4.25
N PRO A 174 15.74 -10.07 -3.51
CA PRO A 174 17.09 -9.57 -3.68
C PRO A 174 17.53 -9.68 -5.13
N ALA A 175 17.80 -8.56 -5.78
CA ALA A 175 18.21 -8.54 -7.18
C ALA A 175 19.63 -9.11 -7.30
N ARG A 176 19.76 -10.26 -8.00
CA ARG A 176 21.04 -10.96 -8.22
C ARG A 176 21.57 -10.80 -9.64
N ASP A 177 20.72 -10.37 -10.55
CA ASP A 177 21.12 -10.17 -11.95
C ASP A 177 21.94 -8.88 -12.06
N SER A 178 23.23 -9.04 -12.30
CA SER A 178 24.20 -7.94 -12.44
C SER A 178 23.89 -7.02 -13.62
N ALA A 179 23.39 -7.57 -14.73
CA ALA A 179 23.03 -6.77 -15.92
C ALA A 179 21.83 -5.88 -15.62
N ARG A 180 20.84 -6.40 -14.92
CA ARG A 180 19.66 -5.60 -14.48
C ARG A 180 20.04 -4.53 -13.49
N LEU A 181 20.87 -4.84 -12.49
CA LEU A 181 21.39 -3.86 -11.55
C LEU A 181 22.15 -2.75 -12.26
N ALA A 182 22.99 -3.08 -13.25
CA ALA A 182 23.72 -2.10 -14.05
C ALA A 182 22.78 -1.21 -14.87
N ALA A 183 21.77 -1.79 -15.55
CA ALA A 183 20.79 -1.04 -16.34
C ALA A 183 19.95 -0.08 -15.48
N VAL A 184 19.57 -0.49 -14.26
CA VAL A 184 18.84 0.39 -13.33
C VAL A 184 19.74 1.49 -12.79
N ARG A 185 21.02 1.23 -12.50
CA ARG A 185 22.00 2.25 -12.10
C ARG A 185 22.26 3.27 -13.21
N GLU A 186 22.30 2.84 -14.46
CA GLU A 186 22.44 3.74 -15.61
C GLU A 186 21.20 4.64 -15.76
N ARG A 187 20.01 4.09 -15.59
CA ARG A 187 18.75 4.84 -15.68
C ARG A 187 18.55 5.81 -14.52
N TYR A 188 18.98 5.43 -13.33
CA TYR A 188 18.92 6.23 -12.10
C TYR A 188 20.34 6.41 -11.56
N PRO A 189 21.11 7.38 -12.08
CA PRO A 189 22.51 7.58 -11.68
C PRO A 189 22.58 8.16 -10.26
N ILE A 190 22.75 7.29 -9.29
CA ILE A 190 22.90 7.64 -7.87
C ILE A 190 24.35 7.38 -7.50
N PRO A 191 25.12 8.41 -7.11
CA PRO A 191 26.49 8.21 -6.71
C PRO A 191 26.58 7.55 -5.34
N GLY A 192 27.59 6.72 -5.14
CA GLY A 192 28.00 6.22 -3.82
C GLY A 192 26.95 5.45 -3.01
N THR A 193 27.11 5.53 -1.70
CA THR A 193 26.20 4.91 -0.73
C THR A 193 24.93 5.73 -0.59
N HIS A 194 23.78 5.08 -0.64
CA HIS A 194 22.50 5.78 -0.52
C HIS A 194 21.48 5.06 0.35
N VAL A 195 20.57 5.84 0.93
CA VAL A 195 19.32 5.37 1.54
C VAL A 195 18.15 5.71 0.62
N ILE A 196 17.09 4.91 0.67
CA ILE A 196 15.96 5.07 -0.25
C ILE A 196 14.62 5.19 0.47
N TYR A 197 13.78 6.09 -0.03
CA TYR A 197 12.35 6.17 0.25
C TYR A 197 11.57 5.83 -1.03
N VAL A 198 10.51 5.04 -0.91
CA VAL A 198 9.59 4.76 -2.02
C VAL A 198 8.15 5.09 -1.60
N GLY A 199 7.50 5.96 -2.38
CA GLY A 199 6.09 6.31 -2.16
C GLY A 199 5.70 7.66 -2.74
N THR A 200 4.39 7.93 -2.83
CA THR A 200 3.86 9.21 -3.30
C THR A 200 4.29 10.34 -2.37
N LEU A 201 4.77 11.45 -2.94
CA LEU A 201 5.18 12.63 -2.17
C LEU A 201 3.94 13.35 -1.63
N GLN A 202 3.73 13.28 -0.33
CA GLN A 202 2.59 13.91 0.35
C GLN A 202 2.93 14.17 1.83
N PRO A 203 2.27 15.14 2.49
CA PRO A 203 2.64 15.57 3.86
C PRO A 203 2.68 14.42 4.88
N ARG A 204 1.74 13.48 4.81
CA ARG A 204 1.65 12.32 5.70
C ARG A 204 2.89 11.42 5.69
N LYS A 205 3.66 11.45 4.59
CA LYS A 205 4.91 10.67 4.46
C LYS A 205 6.10 11.29 5.19
N ASN A 206 5.95 12.51 5.72
CA ASN A 206 6.90 13.17 6.62
C ASN A 206 8.32 13.36 6.02
N LEU A 207 8.37 13.60 4.71
CA LEU A 207 9.63 13.72 3.99
C LEU A 207 10.44 14.96 4.40
N ALA A 208 9.80 16.04 4.84
CA ALA A 208 10.49 17.21 5.36
C ALA A 208 11.37 16.84 6.56
N ARG A 209 10.83 16.04 7.50
CA ARG A 209 11.62 15.56 8.65
C ARG A 209 12.73 14.59 8.24
N LEU A 210 12.51 13.79 7.19
CA LEU A 210 13.58 12.97 6.63
C LEU A 210 14.72 13.83 6.10
N LEU A 211 14.41 14.94 5.40
CA LEU A 211 15.42 15.90 4.94
C LEU A 211 16.16 16.55 6.11
N ASP A 212 15.45 16.95 7.18
CA ASP A 212 16.07 17.51 8.40
C ASP A 212 17.06 16.52 9.03
N ALA A 213 16.65 15.26 9.19
CA ALA A 213 17.50 14.22 9.75
C ALA A 213 18.69 13.89 8.85
N PHE A 214 18.47 13.88 7.54
CA PHE A 214 19.51 13.63 6.54
C PHE A 214 20.54 14.77 6.47
N ALA A 215 20.09 16.02 6.60
CA ALA A 215 20.97 17.19 6.65
C ALA A 215 21.98 17.12 7.82
N VAL A 216 21.63 16.48 8.94
CA VAL A 216 22.55 16.26 10.04
C VAL A 216 23.76 15.40 9.60
N LEU A 217 23.50 14.34 8.81
CA LEU A 217 24.56 13.45 8.32
C LEU A 217 25.48 14.15 7.33
N VAL A 218 24.89 14.91 6.39
CA VAL A 218 25.66 15.68 5.39
C VAL A 218 26.54 16.73 6.07
N LYS A 219 26.01 17.47 7.07
CA LYS A 219 26.80 18.43 7.88
C LYS A 219 27.92 17.80 8.69
N GLN A 220 27.83 16.51 8.99
CA GLN A 220 28.91 15.72 9.61
C GLN A 220 30.00 15.29 8.61
N GLY A 221 29.90 15.71 7.33
CA GLY A 221 30.84 15.37 6.27
C GLY A 221 30.70 13.96 5.71
N ARG A 222 29.56 13.32 5.86
CA ARG A 222 29.31 11.98 5.31
C ARG A 222 29.00 12.06 3.82
N ASP A 223 29.68 11.24 3.03
CA ASP A 223 29.39 11.05 1.60
C ASP A 223 28.27 10.02 1.44
N VAL A 224 27.04 10.50 1.53
CA VAL A 224 25.81 9.69 1.47
C VAL A 224 24.74 10.41 0.70
N HIS A 225 23.90 9.64 -0.01
CA HIS A 225 22.80 10.17 -0.82
C HIS A 225 21.44 9.66 -0.33
N LEU A 226 20.40 10.48 -0.54
CA LEU A 226 19.01 10.12 -0.28
C LEU A 226 18.26 10.04 -1.61
N VAL A 227 17.70 8.87 -1.91
CA VAL A 227 16.86 8.64 -3.08
C VAL A 227 15.39 8.73 -2.66
N ILE A 228 14.63 9.60 -3.29
CA ILE A 228 13.19 9.75 -3.10
C ILE A 228 12.49 9.30 -4.38
N ALA A 229 12.03 8.05 -4.38
CA ALA A 229 11.35 7.43 -5.51
C ALA A 229 9.83 7.51 -5.33
N GLY A 230 9.15 8.18 -6.27
CA GLY A 230 7.70 8.25 -6.27
C GLY A 230 7.14 9.43 -7.03
N LYS A 231 5.86 9.31 -7.38
CA LYS A 231 5.17 10.39 -8.08
C LYS A 231 4.88 11.57 -7.14
N LYS A 232 4.84 12.76 -7.70
CA LYS A 232 4.35 13.96 -7.03
C LYS A 232 2.87 13.76 -6.68
N GLY A 233 2.55 13.88 -5.40
CA GLY A 233 1.19 13.81 -4.88
C GLY A 233 0.56 15.20 -4.80
N TRP A 234 0.11 15.58 -3.61
CA TRP A 234 -0.43 16.92 -3.33
C TRP A 234 0.38 17.57 -2.20
N LEU A 235 0.45 18.91 -2.21
CA LEU A 235 1.21 19.69 -1.23
C LEU A 235 2.68 19.26 -1.10
N TYR A 236 3.30 18.95 -2.24
CA TYR A 236 4.70 18.51 -2.30
C TYR A 236 5.67 19.69 -2.55
N GLU A 237 5.19 20.82 -3.06
CA GLU A 237 6.02 21.97 -3.43
C GLU A 237 6.89 22.49 -2.26
N PRO A 238 6.38 22.59 -1.02
CA PRO A 238 7.20 23.02 0.10
C PRO A 238 8.39 22.10 0.39
N LEU A 239 8.34 20.82 0.00
CA LEU A 239 9.44 19.88 0.20
C LEU A 239 10.69 20.29 -0.59
N PHE A 240 10.52 20.75 -1.83
CA PHE A 240 11.64 21.20 -2.65
C PHE A 240 12.27 22.50 -2.11
N ALA A 241 11.43 23.45 -1.69
CA ALA A 241 11.92 24.66 -1.03
C ALA A 241 12.69 24.34 0.25
N HIS A 242 12.21 23.39 1.03
CA HIS A 242 12.88 22.94 2.24
C HIS A 242 14.22 22.25 1.94
N MET A 243 14.30 21.42 0.93
CA MET A 243 15.55 20.82 0.46
C MET A 243 16.60 21.89 0.10
N HIS A 244 16.22 22.95 -0.63
CA HIS A 244 17.09 24.08 -0.98
C HIS A 244 17.56 24.86 0.27
N GLN A 245 16.66 25.09 1.24
CA GLN A 245 17.03 25.75 2.50
C GLN A 245 18.05 24.96 3.33
N LEU A 246 18.08 23.64 3.16
CA LEU A 246 19.03 22.73 3.83
C LEU A 246 20.30 22.50 3.01
N GLU A 247 20.42 23.05 1.80
CA GLU A 247 21.58 22.89 0.90
C GLU A 247 21.86 21.43 0.55
N LEU A 248 20.80 20.67 0.20
CA LEU A 248 20.87 19.21 -0.03
C LEU A 248 20.79 18.78 -1.49
N GLU A 249 20.89 19.71 -2.47
CA GLU A 249 20.68 19.45 -3.90
C GLU A 249 21.63 18.40 -4.46
N GLU A 250 22.87 18.36 -4.00
CA GLU A 250 23.87 17.39 -4.45
C GLU A 250 23.70 16.01 -3.81
N HIS A 251 22.97 15.94 -2.68
CA HIS A 251 22.79 14.73 -1.89
C HIS A 251 21.41 14.08 -2.02
N VAL A 252 20.38 14.80 -2.49
CA VAL A 252 19.01 14.29 -2.56
C VAL A 252 18.55 14.15 -4.02
N HIS A 253 18.17 12.93 -4.40
CA HIS A 253 17.81 12.57 -5.75
C HIS A 253 16.34 12.18 -5.85
N PHE A 254 15.54 13.00 -6.56
CA PHE A 254 14.14 12.69 -6.87
C PHE A 254 14.05 11.97 -8.20
N THR A 255 13.71 10.68 -8.19
CA THR A 255 13.59 9.88 -9.42
C THR A 255 12.27 10.09 -10.16
N GLY A 256 11.25 10.66 -9.49
CA GLY A 256 9.87 10.61 -9.98
C GLY A 256 9.28 9.20 -9.86
N TYR A 257 8.27 8.90 -10.67
CA TYR A 257 7.66 7.58 -10.71
C TYR A 257 8.65 6.53 -11.25
N VAL A 258 8.91 5.50 -10.49
CA VAL A 258 9.74 4.36 -10.88
C VAL A 258 8.82 3.21 -11.25
N PRO A 259 8.97 2.60 -12.45
CA PRO A 259 8.24 1.40 -12.83
C PRO A 259 8.43 0.25 -11.84
N GLN A 260 7.37 -0.55 -11.66
CA GLN A 260 7.36 -1.65 -10.69
C GLN A 260 8.52 -2.64 -10.90
N GLU A 261 8.89 -2.87 -12.15
CA GLU A 261 9.99 -3.76 -12.54
C GLU A 261 11.38 -3.25 -12.11
N ASP A 262 11.60 -1.94 -11.98
CA ASP A 262 12.89 -1.37 -11.59
C ASP A 262 13.06 -1.25 -10.06
N LEU A 263 11.94 -1.19 -9.31
CA LEU A 263 11.96 -0.99 -7.87
C LEU A 263 12.78 -2.04 -7.09
N PRO A 264 12.69 -3.37 -7.39
CA PRO A 264 13.48 -4.36 -6.66
C PRO A 264 14.99 -4.13 -6.77
N ALA A 265 15.48 -3.77 -7.96
CA ALA A 265 16.90 -3.49 -8.17
C ALA A 265 17.34 -2.19 -7.47
N LEU A 266 16.50 -1.15 -7.53
CA LEU A 266 16.77 0.14 -6.89
C LEU A 266 16.80 0.00 -5.36
N ILE A 267 15.85 -0.75 -4.78
CA ILE A 267 15.77 -1.01 -3.35
C ILE A 267 16.93 -1.91 -2.89
N THR A 268 17.23 -2.99 -3.61
CA THR A 268 18.36 -3.88 -3.28
C THR A 268 19.71 -3.14 -3.30
N GLY A 269 19.85 -2.13 -4.17
CA GLY A 269 21.07 -1.31 -4.26
C GLY A 269 21.25 -0.30 -3.11
N ALA A 270 20.23 -0.05 -2.32
CA ALA A 270 20.28 0.90 -1.22
C ALA A 270 20.84 0.29 0.06
N ARG A 271 21.54 1.09 0.84
CA ARG A 271 22.05 0.73 2.17
C ARG A 271 20.93 0.47 3.17
N ALA A 272 19.87 1.27 3.11
CA ALA A 272 18.65 1.09 3.89
C ALA A 272 17.43 1.73 3.19
N PHE A 273 16.27 1.19 3.49
CA PHE A 273 14.98 1.76 3.15
C PHE A 273 14.42 2.55 4.34
N VAL A 274 13.87 3.74 4.11
CA VAL A 274 13.35 4.59 5.18
C VAL A 274 11.90 5.01 4.92
N LEU A 275 11.01 4.78 5.91
CA LEU A 275 9.59 5.16 5.85
C LEU A 275 9.17 5.89 7.14
N PRO A 276 9.42 7.21 7.25
CA PRO A 276 9.16 7.98 8.47
C PRO A 276 7.73 8.50 8.54
N SER A 277 6.78 7.78 7.95
CA SER A 277 5.39 8.21 7.83
C SER A 277 4.74 8.50 9.17
N LEU A 278 3.91 9.53 9.20
CA LEU A 278 3.11 9.90 10.37
C LEU A 278 1.93 8.95 10.60
N TYR A 279 1.43 8.32 9.54
CA TYR A 279 0.36 7.32 9.59
C TYR A 279 0.37 6.47 8.32
N GLU A 280 0.16 5.16 8.47
CA GLU A 280 -0.06 4.19 7.40
C GLU A 280 -1.20 3.24 7.76
N GLY A 281 -1.98 2.82 6.75
CA GLY A 281 -3.00 1.79 6.97
C GLY A 281 -2.38 0.40 7.09
N PHE A 282 -1.28 0.15 6.35
CA PHE A 282 -0.51 -1.09 6.43
C PHE A 282 0.99 -0.86 6.30
N GLY A 283 1.49 -0.42 5.16
CA GLY A 283 2.92 -0.20 4.95
C GLY A 283 3.54 -1.21 3.98
N LEU A 284 2.87 -1.50 2.85
CA LEU A 284 3.40 -2.38 1.80
C LEU A 284 4.87 -2.12 1.44
N PRO A 285 5.35 -0.85 1.31
CA PRO A 285 6.74 -0.58 0.97
C PRO A 285 7.77 -1.15 1.97
N ILE A 286 7.39 -1.35 3.24
CA ILE A 286 8.25 -2.03 4.23
C ILE A 286 8.44 -3.50 3.83
N LEU A 287 7.37 -4.20 3.48
CA LEU A 287 7.46 -5.59 3.05
C LEU A 287 8.24 -5.73 1.75
N GLU A 288 8.06 -4.80 0.82
CA GLU A 288 8.78 -4.76 -0.45
C GLU A 288 10.30 -4.58 -0.21
N ALA A 289 10.68 -3.67 0.69
CA ALA A 289 12.08 -3.48 1.06
C ALA A 289 12.67 -4.69 1.80
N MET A 290 11.95 -5.26 2.76
CA MET A 290 12.35 -6.47 3.46
C MET A 290 12.50 -7.66 2.52
N ALA A 291 11.59 -7.81 1.54
CA ALA A 291 11.65 -8.86 0.51
C ALA A 291 12.88 -8.71 -0.39
N CYS A 292 13.35 -7.46 -0.63
CA CYS A 292 14.61 -7.18 -1.32
C CYS A 292 15.85 -7.42 -0.45
N GLY A 293 15.71 -7.79 0.82
CA GLY A 293 16.81 -7.96 1.75
C GLY A 293 17.45 -6.64 2.19
N THR A 294 16.74 -5.53 2.07
CA THR A 294 17.21 -4.19 2.42
C THR A 294 16.83 -3.86 3.86
N PRO A 295 17.76 -3.42 4.72
CA PRO A 295 17.46 -2.97 6.07
C PRO A 295 16.40 -1.86 6.10
N VAL A 296 15.49 -1.91 7.07
CA VAL A 296 14.37 -0.97 7.14
C VAL A 296 14.47 -0.08 8.38
N ILE A 297 14.26 1.22 8.18
CA ILE A 297 13.97 2.19 9.23
C ILE A 297 12.54 2.68 9.01
N CYS A 298 11.66 2.57 10.01
CA CYS A 298 10.31 3.09 9.88
C CYS A 298 9.77 3.68 11.17
N SER A 299 8.68 4.41 11.09
CA SER A 299 8.05 5.00 12.26
C SER A 299 7.48 3.94 13.21
N ASN A 300 7.47 4.25 14.51
CA ASN A 300 6.90 3.42 15.57
C ASN A 300 5.41 3.67 15.81
N VAL A 301 4.69 4.17 14.80
CA VAL A 301 3.27 4.55 14.89
C VAL A 301 2.43 3.84 13.86
N SER A 302 1.12 3.88 14.04
CA SER A 302 0.11 3.24 13.19
C SER A 302 0.38 1.74 12.98
N SER A 303 0.20 1.21 11.78
CA SER A 303 0.41 -0.21 11.44
C SER A 303 1.88 -0.60 11.24
N LEU A 304 2.81 0.37 11.20
CA LEU A 304 4.21 0.08 10.86
C LEU A 304 4.91 -0.87 11.83
N PRO A 305 4.75 -0.75 13.18
CA PRO A 305 5.31 -1.73 14.11
C PRO A 305 4.74 -3.14 13.94
N GLU A 306 3.45 -3.25 13.62
CA GLU A 306 2.75 -4.52 13.39
C GLU A 306 3.30 -5.25 12.16
N VAL A 307 3.60 -4.51 11.10
CA VAL A 307 4.16 -5.03 9.85
C VAL A 307 5.64 -5.33 9.97
N ALA A 308 6.39 -4.41 10.59
CA ALA A 308 7.84 -4.53 10.72
C ALA A 308 8.29 -5.61 11.71
N GLY A 309 7.52 -5.83 12.79
CA GLY A 309 7.95 -6.72 13.87
C GLY A 309 9.28 -6.26 14.47
N ASP A 310 10.20 -7.21 14.63
CA ASP A 310 11.59 -6.98 15.11
C ASP A 310 12.61 -6.79 13.96
N ALA A 311 12.13 -6.67 12.72
CA ALA A 311 12.95 -6.64 11.52
C ALA A 311 13.26 -5.22 11.02
N ALA A 312 12.99 -4.19 11.81
CA ALA A 312 13.28 -2.80 11.46
C ALA A 312 13.75 -1.99 12.66
N ILE A 313 14.43 -0.89 12.39
CA ILE A 313 14.67 0.15 13.40
C ILE A 313 13.43 1.02 13.46
N LEU A 314 12.74 1.01 14.61
CA LEU A 314 11.56 1.82 14.86
C LEU A 314 11.94 3.17 15.45
N VAL A 315 11.44 4.26 14.85
CA VAL A 315 11.73 5.63 15.26
C VAL A 315 10.45 6.43 15.52
N ASN A 316 10.51 7.37 16.46
CA ASN A 316 9.41 8.32 16.61
C ASN A 316 9.40 9.28 15.40
N PRO A 317 8.31 9.35 14.60
CA PRO A 317 8.24 10.21 13.41
C PRO A 317 8.30 11.71 13.72
N HIS A 318 8.20 12.10 14.99
CA HIS A 318 8.32 13.48 15.44
C HIS A 318 9.73 13.82 15.99
N ASP A 319 10.64 12.84 16.07
CA ASP A 319 12.00 13.01 16.59
C ASP A 319 13.05 12.94 15.48
N THR A 320 13.49 14.12 15.03
CA THR A 320 14.53 14.25 13.99
C THR A 320 15.86 13.66 14.41
N ALA A 321 16.22 13.80 15.70
CA ALA A 321 17.51 13.30 16.21
C ALA A 321 17.53 11.77 16.22
N GLN A 322 16.44 11.12 16.66
CA GLN A 322 16.30 9.68 16.63
C GLN A 322 16.36 9.13 15.20
N LEU A 323 15.72 9.80 14.23
CA LEU A 323 15.78 9.40 12.82
C LEU A 323 17.21 9.55 12.26
N ALA A 324 17.90 10.66 12.56
CA ALA A 324 19.28 10.86 12.14
C ALA A 324 20.24 9.80 12.75
N GLN A 325 20.03 9.45 14.02
CA GLN A 325 20.77 8.39 14.71
C GLN A 325 20.53 7.01 14.07
N ALA A 326 19.28 6.69 13.73
CA ALA A 326 18.93 5.44 13.05
C ALA A 326 19.59 5.35 11.66
N LEU A 327 19.58 6.45 10.90
CA LEU A 327 20.27 6.55 9.62
C LEU A 327 21.80 6.38 9.78
N ALA A 328 22.43 7.04 10.76
CA ALA A 328 23.85 6.89 11.03
C ALA A 328 24.21 5.43 11.37
N ARG A 329 23.42 4.77 12.21
CA ARG A 329 23.66 3.38 12.61
C ARG A 329 23.68 2.42 11.42
N VAL A 330 22.74 2.51 10.49
CA VAL A 330 22.72 1.64 9.30
C VAL A 330 23.86 1.96 8.33
N LEU A 331 24.39 3.18 8.35
CA LEU A 331 25.55 3.56 7.53
C LEU A 331 26.86 3.01 8.10
N ASP A 332 26.97 2.94 9.42
CA ASP A 332 28.23 2.63 10.13
C ASP A 332 28.35 1.15 10.53
N ASP A 333 27.24 0.40 10.62
CA ASP A 333 27.18 -0.94 11.21
C ASP A 333 26.72 -1.99 10.17
N ASP A 334 27.70 -2.71 9.60
CA ASP A 334 27.45 -3.76 8.62
C ASP A 334 26.77 -4.99 9.23
N GLU A 335 27.11 -5.31 10.50
CA GLU A 335 26.54 -6.47 11.21
C GLU A 335 25.05 -6.23 11.49
N LEU A 336 24.70 -5.04 11.97
CA LEU A 336 23.30 -4.62 12.15
C LEU A 336 22.53 -4.69 10.83
N CYS A 337 23.10 -4.20 9.74
CA CYS A 337 22.44 -4.26 8.42
C CYS A 337 22.21 -5.69 7.98
N HIS A 338 23.19 -6.56 8.15
CA HIS A 338 23.05 -7.98 7.83
C HIS A 338 21.96 -8.64 8.69
N GLU A 339 21.93 -8.37 9.99
CA GLU A 339 20.93 -8.88 10.91
C GLU A 339 19.51 -8.42 10.53
N LEU A 340 19.32 -7.12 10.28
CA LEU A 340 18.03 -6.56 9.86
C LEU A 340 17.55 -7.15 8.53
N ALA A 341 18.45 -7.31 7.55
CA ALA A 341 18.13 -7.93 6.27
C ALA A 341 17.64 -9.38 6.45
N GLN A 342 18.33 -10.19 7.27
CA GLN A 342 17.93 -11.56 7.56
C GLN A 342 16.60 -11.65 8.32
N ARG A 343 16.39 -10.77 9.29
CA ARG A 343 15.10 -10.66 10.01
C ARG A 343 14.00 -10.25 9.03
N GLY A 344 14.24 -9.28 8.14
CA GLY A 344 13.29 -8.83 7.12
C GLY A 344 12.86 -9.96 6.20
N LEU A 345 13.81 -10.73 5.66
CA LEU A 345 13.51 -11.89 4.81
C LEU A 345 12.68 -12.96 5.53
N ARG A 346 12.84 -13.14 6.84
CA ARG A 346 11.96 -14.01 7.65
C ARG A 346 10.59 -13.39 7.90
N GLN A 347 10.53 -12.10 8.20
CA GLN A 347 9.28 -11.39 8.51
C GLN A 347 8.31 -11.41 7.33
N VAL A 348 8.78 -11.20 6.10
CA VAL A 348 7.90 -11.16 4.91
C VAL A 348 7.19 -12.48 4.65
N THR A 349 7.72 -13.61 5.08
CA THR A 349 7.07 -14.92 4.90
C THR A 349 5.71 -15.04 5.59
N ARG A 350 5.41 -14.16 6.54
CA ARG A 350 4.12 -14.09 7.24
C ARG A 350 3.01 -13.48 6.38
N PHE A 351 3.39 -12.76 5.29
CA PHE A 351 2.51 -11.97 4.45
C PHE A 351 2.54 -12.50 3.02
N SER A 352 1.41 -12.98 2.54
CA SER A 352 1.30 -13.44 1.16
C SER A 352 -0.10 -13.22 0.60
N TRP A 353 -0.19 -12.97 -0.68
CA TRP A 353 -1.48 -12.86 -1.37
C TRP A 353 -2.29 -14.15 -1.33
N GLU A 354 -1.63 -15.30 -1.24
CA GLU A 354 -2.31 -16.59 -1.09
C GLU A 354 -3.00 -16.72 0.26
N LYS A 355 -2.36 -16.28 1.35
CA LYS A 355 -2.95 -16.24 2.69
C LYS A 355 -4.09 -15.21 2.73
N CYS A 356 -3.85 -14.00 2.22
CA CYS A 356 -4.86 -12.96 2.12
C CYS A 356 -6.10 -13.43 1.35
N ALA A 357 -5.91 -14.07 0.20
CA ALA A 357 -7.00 -14.62 -0.61
C ALA A 357 -7.77 -15.74 0.13
N ARG A 358 -7.08 -16.63 0.84
CA ARG A 358 -7.72 -17.71 1.60
C ARG A 358 -8.61 -17.17 2.71
N GLU A 359 -8.10 -16.21 3.48
CA GLU A 359 -8.85 -15.57 4.56
C GLU A 359 -10.02 -14.74 4.02
N THR A 360 -9.81 -13.99 2.93
CA THR A 360 -10.87 -13.25 2.22
C THR A 360 -11.94 -14.19 1.69
N LEU A 361 -11.57 -15.30 1.04
CA LEU A 361 -12.52 -16.28 0.51
C LEU A 361 -13.38 -16.90 1.63
N ALA A 362 -12.77 -17.23 2.76
CA ALA A 362 -13.49 -17.73 3.93
C ALA A 362 -14.55 -16.75 4.43
N ILE A 363 -14.23 -15.44 4.48
CA ILE A 363 -15.18 -14.37 4.81
C ILE A 363 -16.31 -14.31 3.78
N LEU A 364 -15.98 -14.29 2.48
CA LEU A 364 -16.99 -14.25 1.40
C LEU A 364 -17.93 -15.45 1.47
N GLN A 365 -17.41 -16.65 1.74
CA GLN A 365 -18.21 -17.86 1.90
C GLN A 365 -19.08 -17.82 3.16
N SER A 366 -18.57 -17.29 4.27
CA SER A 366 -19.34 -17.11 5.50
C SER A 366 -20.51 -16.15 5.27
N VAL A 367 -20.25 -14.98 4.67
CA VAL A 367 -21.28 -13.99 4.33
C VAL A 367 -22.28 -14.56 3.32
N GLY A 368 -21.83 -15.34 2.35
CA GLY A 368 -22.69 -15.99 1.36
C GLY A 368 -23.70 -16.99 1.96
N ARG A 369 -23.38 -17.57 3.12
CA ARG A 369 -24.24 -18.52 3.87
C ARG A 369 -25.20 -17.84 4.86
N MET A 370 -25.04 -16.55 5.13
CA MET A 370 -25.96 -15.81 5.99
C MET A 370 -27.39 -15.87 5.41
N ARG A 371 -28.39 -16.14 6.24
CA ARG A 371 -29.81 -16.21 5.85
C ARG A 371 -30.45 -14.82 5.74
#